data_6c20fca41a375c4849e5a8e75c53d44b
#
_entry.id   6c20fca41a375c4849e5a8e75c53d44b
#
_cell.length_a   1.000
_cell.length_b   1.000
_cell.length_c   1.000
_cell.angle_alpha   90.00
_cell.angle_beta   90.00
_cell.angle_gamma   90.00
#
_symmetry.space_group_name_H-M   'P 1'
#
loop_
_entity.id
_entity.type
_entity.pdbx_description
1 polymer ?
#
loop_
_entity_poly.entity_id
_entity_poly.type
_entity_poly.pdbx_seq_one_letter_code
_entity_poly.pdbx_strand_id
1 'polypeptide(L)'
;MKILCCDTSTPTAYLFLGEYQEDYLLWYESTAVVWNNTHSEQLLDRLLRMCSDHNVALSDIDLFGASSGPGSFTGLRIALATMKGLAMGLNTPLVSTPTLELYQNLATIIGGPCLVAIDAKKQRYYTAFFVDGSQVGQSSDLSAGEIGAVRTINKEGGVVA
;
A
#
# COMPACT_ATOMS: atom_id res chain seq x y z
N MET A 1 -9.74 -9.27 -16.01
CA MET A 1 -8.47 -8.57 -15.75
C MET A 1 -7.85 -9.15 -14.49
N LYS A 2 -6.64 -9.73 -14.60
CA LYS A 2 -5.89 -10.27 -13.46
C LYS A 2 -4.86 -9.25 -12.97
N ILE A 3 -4.83 -9.02 -11.66
CA ILE A 3 -4.00 -8.00 -11.02
C ILE A 3 -3.11 -8.66 -9.98
N LEU A 4 -1.81 -8.35 -10.01
CA LEU A 4 -0.84 -8.76 -9.00
C LEU A 4 -0.21 -7.52 -8.36
N CYS A 5 -0.37 -7.37 -7.05
CA CYS A 5 0.12 -6.21 -6.32
C CYS A 5 0.97 -6.58 -5.11
N CYS A 6 1.86 -5.69 -4.70
CA CYS A 6 2.53 -5.78 -3.41
C CYS A 6 2.74 -4.42 -2.76
N ASP A 7 2.72 -4.43 -1.43
CA ASP A 7 3.16 -3.31 -0.59
C ASP A 7 4.18 -3.82 0.45
N THR A 8 5.33 -3.21 0.47
CA THR A 8 6.42 -3.49 1.42
C THR A 8 6.88 -2.20 2.12
N SER A 9 5.99 -1.22 2.18
CA SER A 9 6.23 0.08 2.80
C SER A 9 6.36 0.02 4.33
N THR A 10 5.86 -1.05 4.94
CA THR A 10 5.87 -1.31 6.38
C THR A 10 6.67 -2.59 6.71
N PRO A 11 6.90 -2.92 8.01
CA PRO A 11 7.48 -4.20 8.39
C PRO A 11 6.64 -5.42 7.99
N THR A 12 5.36 -5.23 7.71
CA THR A 12 4.49 -6.26 7.14
C THR A 12 4.38 -6.02 5.64
N ALA A 13 4.74 -7.03 4.83
CA ALA A 13 4.47 -7.02 3.40
C ALA A 13 3.05 -7.52 3.13
N TYR A 14 2.35 -6.85 2.25
CA TYR A 14 1.05 -7.26 1.76
C TYR A 14 1.17 -7.65 0.29
N LEU A 15 0.67 -8.82 -0.05
CA LEU A 15 0.62 -9.35 -1.41
C LEU A 15 -0.83 -9.55 -1.78
N PHE A 16 -1.17 -9.27 -3.01
CA PHE A 16 -2.52 -9.41 -3.54
C PHE A 16 -2.48 -9.98 -4.96
N LEU A 17 -3.29 -10.98 -5.20
CA LEU A 17 -3.61 -11.51 -6.53
C LEU A 17 -5.13 -11.57 -6.63
N GLY A 18 -5.70 -11.03 -7.70
CA GLY A 18 -7.14 -11.10 -7.90
C GLY A 18 -7.56 -10.96 -9.35
N GLU A 19 -8.76 -11.39 -9.65
CA GLU A 19 -9.36 -11.29 -10.97
C GLU A 19 -10.64 -10.46 -10.92
N TYR A 20 -10.69 -9.45 -11.79
CA TYR A 20 -11.85 -8.60 -12.01
C TYR A 20 -12.48 -8.91 -13.36
N GLN A 21 -13.79 -8.95 -13.38
CA GLN A 21 -14.57 -8.95 -14.62
C GLN A 21 -15.56 -7.79 -14.55
N GLU A 22 -15.49 -6.90 -15.54
CA GLU A 22 -16.22 -5.63 -15.51
C GLU A 22 -15.90 -4.85 -14.22
N ASP A 23 -16.87 -4.61 -13.34
CA ASP A 23 -16.70 -3.91 -12.07
C ASP A 23 -16.73 -4.85 -10.85
N TYR A 24 -16.70 -6.16 -11.07
CA TYR A 24 -16.81 -7.15 -9.99
C TYR A 24 -15.49 -7.89 -9.77
N LEU A 25 -15.10 -8.00 -8.49
CA LEU A 25 -14.01 -8.85 -8.04
C LEU A 25 -14.53 -10.30 -8.01
N LEU A 26 -14.06 -11.14 -8.95
CA LEU A 26 -14.48 -12.54 -9.05
C LEU A 26 -13.88 -13.39 -7.92
N TRP A 27 -12.59 -13.24 -7.71
CA TRP A 27 -11.86 -13.88 -6.64
C TRP A 27 -10.58 -13.09 -6.31
N TYR A 28 -10.07 -13.29 -5.13
CA TYR A 28 -8.77 -12.75 -4.73
C TYR A 28 -8.12 -13.61 -3.64
N GLU A 29 -6.80 -13.51 -3.58
CA GLU A 29 -6.00 -13.88 -2.42
C GLU A 29 -5.23 -12.66 -1.94
N SER A 30 -5.17 -12.50 -0.62
CA SER A 30 -4.31 -11.51 0.00
C SER A 30 -3.53 -12.16 1.15
N THR A 31 -2.24 -11.91 1.19
CA THR A 31 -1.35 -12.44 2.21
C THR A 31 -0.59 -11.32 2.88
N ALA A 32 -0.58 -11.31 4.22
CA ALA A 32 0.23 -10.42 5.04
C ALA A 32 1.39 -11.21 5.64
N VAL A 33 2.62 -10.74 5.43
CA VAL A 33 3.83 -11.41 5.90
C VAL A 33 4.68 -10.46 6.71
N VAL A 34 4.91 -10.78 7.98
CA VAL A 34 5.86 -10.04 8.81
C VAL A 34 7.28 -10.45 8.41
N TRP A 35 8.08 -9.47 8.00
CA TRP A 35 9.40 -9.72 7.43
C TRP A 35 10.50 -9.40 8.44
N ASN A 36 11.19 -10.41 8.87
CA ASN A 36 12.39 -10.28 9.71
C ASN A 36 13.64 -10.15 8.82
N ASN A 37 13.91 -8.95 8.31
CA ASN A 37 15.15 -8.54 7.61
C ASN A 37 15.60 -9.31 6.33
N THR A 38 14.77 -10.18 5.74
CA THR A 38 15.08 -10.95 4.52
C THR A 38 14.25 -10.55 3.30
N HIS A 39 13.96 -9.27 3.19
CA HIS A 39 12.96 -8.73 2.26
C HIS A 39 13.19 -9.04 0.78
N SER A 40 14.44 -8.97 0.31
CA SER A 40 14.72 -9.01 -1.13
C SER A 40 14.62 -10.40 -1.76
N GLU A 41 15.01 -11.44 -1.01
CA GLU A 41 15.13 -12.79 -1.55
C GLU A 41 13.79 -13.54 -1.61
N GLN A 42 12.82 -13.14 -0.80
CA GLN A 42 11.56 -13.87 -0.65
C GLN A 42 10.37 -13.26 -1.41
N LEU A 43 10.42 -11.96 -1.80
CA LEU A 43 9.26 -11.30 -2.41
C LEU A 43 8.86 -11.98 -3.71
N LEU A 44 9.79 -12.14 -4.63
CA LEU A 44 9.52 -12.74 -5.92
C LEU A 44 9.04 -14.19 -5.78
N ASP A 45 9.70 -14.99 -4.95
CA ASP A 45 9.31 -16.38 -4.71
C ASP A 45 7.86 -16.48 -4.16
N ARG A 46 7.48 -15.60 -3.23
CA ARG A 46 6.11 -15.56 -2.70
C ARG A 46 5.07 -15.15 -3.74
N LEU A 47 5.38 -14.15 -4.56
CA LEU A 47 4.50 -13.75 -5.66
C LEU A 47 4.31 -14.89 -6.68
N LEU A 48 5.40 -15.59 -7.02
CA LEU A 48 5.35 -16.75 -7.91
C LEU A 48 4.52 -17.89 -7.32
N ARG A 49 4.70 -18.19 -6.03
CA ARG A 49 3.89 -19.22 -5.35
C ARG A 49 2.42 -18.84 -5.31
N MET A 50 2.08 -17.61 -4.96
CA MET A 50 0.70 -17.13 -4.97
C MET A 50 0.05 -17.31 -6.36
N CYS A 51 0.75 -16.99 -7.43
CA CYS A 51 0.29 -17.23 -8.80
C CYS A 51 0.12 -18.74 -9.08
N SER A 52 1.11 -19.56 -8.70
CA SER A 52 1.09 -21.01 -8.91
C SER A 52 -0.04 -21.71 -8.15
N ASP A 53 -0.30 -21.32 -6.92
CA ASP A 53 -1.35 -21.89 -6.07
C ASP A 53 -2.76 -21.67 -6.65
N HIS A 54 -2.91 -20.59 -7.46
CA HIS A 54 -4.14 -20.28 -8.18
C HIS A 54 -4.13 -20.68 -9.67
N ASN A 55 -3.11 -21.42 -10.14
CA ASN A 55 -2.94 -21.80 -11.55
C ASN A 55 -2.93 -20.59 -12.49
N VAL A 56 -2.38 -19.46 -12.05
CA VAL A 56 -2.21 -18.24 -12.84
C VAL A 56 -0.76 -18.16 -13.31
N ALA A 57 -0.54 -18.11 -14.62
CA ALA A 57 0.77 -17.81 -15.16
C ALA A 57 1.07 -16.31 -15.05
N LEU A 58 2.34 -15.93 -14.84
CA LEU A 58 2.71 -14.51 -14.81
C LEU A 58 2.35 -13.78 -16.13
N SER A 59 2.37 -14.49 -17.25
CA SER A 59 1.93 -13.97 -18.55
C SER A 59 0.44 -13.63 -18.61
N ASP A 60 -0.36 -14.16 -17.69
CA ASP A 60 -1.80 -13.90 -17.62
C ASP A 60 -2.13 -12.65 -16.77
N ILE A 61 -1.13 -12.03 -16.17
CA ILE A 61 -1.32 -10.82 -15.39
C ILE A 61 -1.48 -9.63 -16.34
N ASP A 62 -2.59 -8.93 -16.18
CA ASP A 62 -2.94 -7.76 -16.99
C ASP A 62 -2.43 -6.45 -16.38
N LEU A 63 -2.20 -6.43 -15.06
CA LEU A 63 -1.76 -5.24 -14.34
C LEU A 63 -0.90 -5.61 -13.13
N PHE A 64 0.26 -4.99 -13.01
CA PHE A 64 1.07 -4.99 -11.81
C PHE A 64 0.82 -3.75 -10.97
N GLY A 65 0.90 -3.88 -9.64
CA GLY A 65 0.72 -2.77 -8.71
C GLY A 65 1.74 -2.77 -7.57
N ALA A 66 2.20 -1.58 -7.17
CA ALA A 66 3.06 -1.42 -6.01
C ALA A 66 2.79 -0.10 -5.27
N SER A 67 3.06 -0.07 -3.96
CA SER A 67 3.09 1.18 -3.22
C SER A 67 4.29 2.04 -3.62
N SER A 68 4.08 3.36 -3.74
CA SER A 68 5.14 4.33 -4.07
C SER A 68 5.70 5.08 -2.85
N GLY A 69 5.18 4.78 -1.67
CA GLY A 69 5.54 5.47 -0.44
C GLY A 69 4.54 6.56 -0.01
N PRO A 70 4.75 7.16 1.14
CA PRO A 70 5.90 7.01 2.04
C PRO A 70 5.96 5.66 2.76
N GLY A 71 7.15 5.34 3.31
CA GLY A 71 7.34 4.11 4.08
C GLY A 71 8.80 3.66 4.13
N SER A 72 9.02 2.38 4.39
CA SER A 72 10.35 1.76 4.42
C SER A 72 11.09 1.96 3.10
N PHE A 73 12.18 2.72 3.12
CA PHE A 73 12.98 3.01 1.94
C PHE A 73 13.50 1.75 1.21
N THR A 74 14.00 0.77 1.97
CA THR A 74 14.46 -0.51 1.42
C THR A 74 13.30 -1.32 0.88
N GLY A 75 12.21 -1.42 1.65
CA GLY A 75 11.01 -2.14 1.25
C GLY A 75 10.45 -1.61 -0.08
N LEU A 76 10.16 -0.31 -0.15
CA LEU A 76 9.62 0.33 -1.35
C LEU A 76 10.48 0.08 -2.60
N ARG A 77 11.81 0.15 -2.46
CA ARG A 77 12.73 -0.14 -3.58
C ARG A 77 12.64 -1.58 -4.05
N ILE A 78 12.56 -2.52 -3.12
CA ILE A 78 12.45 -3.96 -3.45
C ILE A 78 11.13 -4.21 -4.19
N ALA A 79 10.00 -3.73 -3.67
CA ALA A 79 8.70 -3.88 -4.32
C ALA A 79 8.69 -3.26 -5.72
N LEU A 80 9.07 -1.99 -5.83
CA LEU A 80 9.06 -1.28 -7.11
C LEU A 80 10.03 -1.90 -8.12
N ALA A 81 11.23 -2.32 -7.70
CA ALA A 81 12.19 -2.97 -8.61
C ALA A 81 11.67 -4.32 -9.09
N THR A 82 11.10 -5.14 -8.20
CA THR A 82 10.52 -6.45 -8.54
C THR A 82 9.36 -6.29 -9.50
N MET A 83 8.37 -5.46 -9.14
CA MET A 83 7.17 -5.26 -9.97
C MET A 83 7.49 -4.61 -11.30
N LYS A 84 8.41 -3.64 -11.33
CA LYS A 84 8.88 -3.03 -12.57
C LYS A 84 9.63 -4.02 -13.46
N GLY A 85 10.46 -4.89 -12.86
CA GLY A 85 11.15 -5.95 -13.60
C GLY A 85 10.18 -6.92 -14.26
N LEU A 86 9.15 -7.38 -13.52
CA LEU A 86 8.09 -8.24 -14.06
C LEU A 86 7.29 -7.53 -15.16
N ALA A 87 6.84 -6.30 -14.91
CA ALA A 87 6.07 -5.50 -15.84
C ALA A 87 6.83 -5.29 -17.18
N MET A 88 8.11 -4.93 -17.09
CA MET A 88 8.97 -4.75 -18.28
C MET A 88 9.24 -6.07 -19.01
N GLY A 89 9.52 -7.15 -18.27
CA GLY A 89 9.80 -8.47 -18.87
C GLY A 89 8.60 -9.08 -19.61
N LEU A 90 7.39 -8.75 -19.14
CA LEU A 90 6.13 -9.28 -19.71
C LEU A 90 5.39 -8.25 -20.57
N ASN A 91 5.93 -7.05 -20.75
CA ASN A 91 5.29 -5.95 -21.45
C ASN A 91 3.87 -5.64 -20.92
N THR A 92 3.70 -5.71 -19.60
CA THR A 92 2.45 -5.49 -18.87
C THR A 92 2.50 -4.14 -18.14
N PRO A 93 1.41 -3.38 -18.06
CA PRO A 93 1.39 -2.10 -17.34
C PRO A 93 1.67 -2.28 -15.83
N LEU A 94 2.28 -1.25 -15.24
CA LEU A 94 2.52 -1.11 -13.80
C LEU A 94 1.88 0.18 -13.30
N VAL A 95 1.09 0.09 -12.25
CA VAL A 95 0.57 1.23 -11.50
C VAL A 95 1.26 1.34 -10.14
N SER A 96 1.52 2.55 -9.69
CA SER A 96 1.97 2.79 -8.32
C SER A 96 1.00 3.73 -7.60
N THR A 97 0.72 3.41 -6.32
CA THR A 97 -0.22 4.16 -5.49
C THR A 97 0.50 4.69 -4.25
N PRO A 98 0.31 5.96 -3.88
CA PRO A 98 0.81 6.48 -2.62
C PRO A 98 0.35 5.64 -1.42
N THR A 99 1.27 5.27 -0.53
CA THR A 99 0.96 4.35 0.57
C THR A 99 -0.16 4.88 1.48
N LEU A 100 -0.19 6.18 1.75
CA LEU A 100 -1.22 6.77 2.60
C LEU A 100 -2.62 6.69 1.95
N GLU A 101 -2.70 6.74 0.62
CA GLU A 101 -3.97 6.59 -0.12
C GLU A 101 -4.53 5.16 -0.05
N LEU A 102 -3.67 4.14 0.11
CA LEU A 102 -4.14 2.75 0.29
C LEU A 102 -5.02 2.60 1.53
N TYR A 103 -4.86 3.47 2.53
CA TYR A 103 -5.66 3.47 3.75
C TYR A 103 -6.97 4.27 3.64
N GLN A 104 -7.22 4.95 2.52
CA GLN A 104 -8.45 5.72 2.31
C GLN A 104 -9.71 4.87 2.46
N ASN A 105 -9.73 3.68 1.87
CA ASN A 105 -10.86 2.77 1.95
C ASN A 105 -11.11 2.28 3.38
N LEU A 106 -10.04 2.05 4.15
CA LEU A 106 -10.15 1.69 5.57
C LEU A 106 -10.77 2.84 6.38
N ALA A 107 -10.36 4.09 6.10
CA ALA A 107 -10.95 5.27 6.72
C ALA A 107 -12.45 5.41 6.40
N THR A 108 -12.88 5.03 5.19
CA THR A 108 -14.30 4.98 4.83
C THR A 108 -15.06 3.94 5.65
N ILE A 109 -14.49 2.76 5.86
CA ILE A 109 -15.11 1.67 6.64
C ILE A 109 -15.24 2.06 8.12
N ILE A 110 -14.21 2.71 8.68
CA ILE A 110 -14.21 3.16 10.08
C ILE A 110 -15.25 4.27 10.30
N GLY A 111 -15.43 5.14 9.30
CA GLY A 111 -16.30 6.31 9.36
C GLY A 111 -15.74 7.44 10.23
N GLY A 112 -16.13 8.68 9.91
CA GLY A 112 -15.69 9.85 10.65
C GLY A 112 -14.22 10.22 10.46
N PRO A 113 -13.65 11.03 11.36
CA PRO A 113 -12.27 11.49 11.29
C PRO A 113 -11.29 10.35 11.56
N CYS A 114 -10.31 10.15 10.69
CA CYS A 114 -9.27 9.14 10.82
C CYS A 114 -7.90 9.74 10.50
N LEU A 115 -6.91 9.48 11.37
CA LEU A 115 -5.51 9.79 11.13
C LEU A 115 -4.78 8.50 10.76
N VAL A 116 -4.26 8.43 9.55
CA VAL A 116 -3.31 7.40 9.14
C VAL A 116 -1.90 7.88 9.46
N ALA A 117 -1.12 7.03 10.14
CA ALA A 117 0.26 7.34 10.50
C ALA A 117 1.17 6.14 10.19
N ILE A 118 2.24 6.38 9.42
CA ILE A 118 3.26 5.39 9.06
C ILE A 118 4.58 5.81 9.71
N ASP A 119 5.24 4.89 10.43
CA ASP A 119 6.51 5.16 11.09
C ASP A 119 7.60 5.59 10.10
N ALA A 120 8.02 6.85 10.18
CA ALA A 120 9.10 7.45 9.39
C ALA A 120 10.47 7.31 10.07
N LYS A 121 10.56 6.58 11.20
CA LYS A 121 11.72 6.47 12.08
C LYS A 121 12.04 7.77 12.84
N LYS A 122 12.94 7.68 13.82
CA LYS A 122 13.39 8.82 14.63
C LYS A 122 12.24 9.59 15.30
N GLN A 123 11.19 8.88 15.73
CA GLN A 123 9.98 9.45 16.37
C GLN A 123 9.21 10.41 15.45
N ARG A 124 9.27 10.19 14.16
CA ARG A 124 8.47 10.90 13.16
C ARG A 124 7.54 9.96 12.43
N TYR A 125 6.45 10.50 11.89
CA TYR A 125 5.41 9.75 11.22
C TYR A 125 4.95 10.48 9.97
N TYR A 126 4.90 9.76 8.85
CA TYR A 126 4.16 10.21 7.68
C TYR A 126 2.68 10.10 7.98
N THR A 127 1.95 11.18 7.83
CA THR A 127 0.54 11.24 8.23
C THR A 127 -0.35 11.78 7.13
N ALA A 128 -1.59 11.28 7.09
CA ALA A 128 -2.68 11.83 6.31
C ALA A 128 -3.97 11.77 7.12
N PHE A 129 -4.80 12.81 6.99
CA PHE A 129 -6.11 12.88 7.63
C PHE A 129 -7.19 12.56 6.60
N PHE A 130 -8.15 11.77 7.05
CA PHE A 130 -9.32 11.41 6.25
C PHE A 130 -10.59 11.69 7.04
N VAL A 131 -11.63 12.14 6.36
CA VAL A 131 -12.98 12.25 6.91
C VAL A 131 -13.91 11.55 5.91
N ASP A 132 -14.62 10.54 6.39
CA ASP A 132 -15.52 9.72 5.57
C ASP A 132 -14.85 9.21 4.29
N GLY A 133 -13.60 8.77 4.41
CA GLY A 133 -12.79 8.26 3.32
C GLY A 133 -12.17 9.30 2.38
N SER A 134 -12.42 10.58 2.58
CA SER A 134 -11.80 11.65 1.79
C SER A 134 -10.62 12.24 2.51
N GLN A 135 -9.46 12.36 1.83
CA GLN A 135 -8.30 13.01 2.44
C GLN A 135 -8.57 14.51 2.63
N VAL A 136 -8.24 14.99 3.82
CA VAL A 136 -8.41 16.38 4.21
C VAL A 136 -7.03 17.01 4.42
N GLY A 137 -6.72 18.03 3.64
CA GLY A 137 -5.41 18.69 3.65
C GLY A 137 -4.32 17.87 2.94
N GLN A 138 -3.06 18.29 3.16
CA GLN A 138 -1.90 17.61 2.62
C GLN A 138 -1.33 16.60 3.61
N SER A 139 -0.69 15.54 3.09
CA SER A 139 0.10 14.63 3.89
C SER A 139 1.27 15.36 4.54
N SER A 140 1.58 15.01 5.78
CA SER A 140 2.59 15.69 6.59
C SER A 140 3.55 14.70 7.23
N ASP A 141 4.71 15.19 7.64
CA ASP A 141 5.67 14.47 8.48
C ASP A 141 5.63 15.10 9.87
N LEU A 142 5.03 14.39 10.84
CA LEU A 142 4.79 14.86 12.20
C LEU A 142 5.60 14.06 13.23
N SER A 143 6.02 14.73 14.30
CA SER A 143 6.55 14.06 15.49
C SER A 143 5.41 13.45 16.33
N ALA A 144 5.75 12.51 17.22
CA ALA A 144 4.79 11.92 18.15
C ALA A 144 4.08 12.97 19.03
N GLY A 145 4.82 14.04 19.42
CA GLY A 145 4.25 15.14 20.21
C GLY A 145 3.23 15.96 19.40
N GLU A 146 3.52 16.25 18.14
CA GLU A 146 2.60 16.96 17.24
C GLU A 146 1.33 16.15 16.97
N ILE A 147 1.46 14.83 16.78
CA ILE A 147 0.30 13.94 16.64
C ILE A 147 -0.56 13.97 17.90
N GLY A 148 0.06 13.93 19.08
CA GLY A 148 -0.66 14.00 20.36
C GLY A 148 -1.36 15.34 20.62
N ALA A 149 -0.94 16.41 19.94
CA ALA A 149 -1.55 17.74 20.00
C ALA A 149 -2.72 17.92 19.02
N VAL A 150 -2.90 17.02 18.06
CA VAL A 150 -4.03 17.06 17.11
C VAL A 150 -5.31 16.76 17.87
N ARG A 151 -6.08 17.80 18.18
CA ARG A 151 -7.34 17.70 18.94
C ARG A 151 -8.57 17.82 18.07
N THR A 152 -8.48 18.55 16.96
CA THR A 152 -9.63 18.80 16.09
C THR A 152 -9.14 19.03 14.66
N ILE A 153 -9.79 18.40 13.72
CA ILE A 153 -9.65 18.67 12.28
C ILE A 153 -10.96 19.33 11.86
N ASN A 154 -10.90 20.54 11.32
CA ASN A 154 -12.08 21.15 10.74
C ASN A 154 -12.37 20.59 9.34
N LYS A 155 -13.60 20.80 8.83
CA LYS A 155 -14.03 20.33 7.52
C LYS A 155 -13.22 20.91 6.35
N GLU A 156 -12.41 21.93 6.58
CA GLU A 156 -11.55 22.60 5.61
C GLU A 156 -10.09 22.09 5.64
N GLY A 157 -9.79 21.11 6.51
CA GLY A 157 -8.47 20.48 6.60
C GLY A 157 -7.45 21.23 7.45
N GLY A 158 -7.90 22.24 8.18
CA GLY A 158 -7.06 22.91 9.17
C GLY A 158 -6.94 22.10 10.45
N VAL A 159 -5.71 21.88 10.94
CA VAL A 159 -5.46 21.36 12.29
C VAL A 159 -5.69 22.52 13.26
N VAL A 160 -6.65 22.37 14.15
CA VAL A 160 -6.88 23.32 15.25
C VAL A 160 -6.22 22.74 16.50
N ALA A 161 -5.15 23.41 16.95
CA ALA A 161 -4.42 23.07 18.16
C ALA A 161 -5.21 23.41 19.43
#